data_2e72af0c7b42909043288178f3fd47f7
#
_entry.id   2e72af0c7b42909043288178f3fd47f7
#
_cell.length_a   1.000
_cell.length_b   1.000
_cell.length_c   1.000
_cell.angle_alpha   90.00
_cell.angle_beta   90.00
_cell.angle_gamma   90.00
#
_symmetry.space_group_name_H-M   'P 1'
#
loop_
_entity.id
_entity.type
_entity.pdbx_description
1 polymer ?
#
loop_
_entity_poly.entity_id
_entity_poly.type
_entity_poly.pdbx_seq_one_letter_code
_entity_poly.pdbx_strand_id
1 'polypeptide(L)' 'MAKDDVIELEGTVVEALPNTMFNVDIGNGHIILAHISGKLRMNFIKILPGDKVTVQMSPYDLTRGRITWRSK' A
#
# COMPACT_ATOMS: atom_id res chain seq x y z
N MET A 1 19.24 1.24 15.53
CA MET A 1 18.98 0.73 14.60
C MET A 1 17.84 1.07 13.97
N ALA A 2 17.91 1.18 12.92
CA ALA A 2 16.93 1.81 12.24
C ALA A 2 15.94 0.85 11.66
N LYS A 3 15.61 -0.12 12.41
CA LYS A 3 14.67 -1.06 11.93
C LYS A 3 13.33 -0.42 11.64
N ASP A 4 13.13 0.78 12.12
CA ASP A 4 11.88 1.43 11.89
C ASP A 4 11.95 2.45 10.79
N ASP A 5 12.94 2.35 9.94
CA ASP A 5 13.05 3.26 8.83
C ASP A 5 12.03 2.89 7.78
N VAL A 6 10.81 3.26 7.99
CA VAL A 6 9.78 3.09 6.97
C VAL A 6 9.17 4.44 6.69
N ILE A 7 8.78 4.64 5.46
CA ILE A 7 8.06 5.83 5.05
C ILE A 7 6.59 5.45 4.97
N GLU A 8 5.75 6.20 5.66
CA GLU A 8 4.33 5.92 5.65
C GLU A 8 3.64 7.00 4.84
N LEU A 9 2.92 6.60 3.82
CA LEU A 9 2.28 7.53 2.90
C LEU A 9 0.85 7.11 2.67
N GLU A 10 0.03 8.08 2.36
CA GLU A 10 -1.33 7.81 1.96
C GLU A 10 -1.38 7.78 0.44
N GLY A 11 -2.05 6.78 -0.11
CA GLY A 11 -2.18 6.67 -1.55
C GLY A 11 -3.59 6.25 -1.93
N THR A 12 -3.83 6.24 -3.23
CA THR A 12 -5.11 5.83 -3.78
C THR A 12 -4.89 4.60 -4.65
N VAL A 13 -5.67 3.57 -4.40
CA VAL A 13 -5.58 2.35 -5.20
C VAL A 13 -6.10 2.66 -6.60
N VAL A 14 -5.28 2.38 -7.61
CA VAL A 14 -5.67 2.62 -8.99
C VAL A 14 -6.03 1.34 -9.72
N GLU A 15 -5.51 0.21 -9.26
CA GLU A 15 -5.80 -1.05 -9.91
C GLU A 15 -5.62 -2.20 -8.94
N ALA A 16 -6.51 -3.16 -8.97
CA ALA A 16 -6.38 -4.38 -8.18
C ALA A 16 -5.80 -5.47 -9.09
N LEU A 17 -4.78 -6.14 -8.58
CA LEU A 17 -4.07 -7.17 -9.32
C LEU A 17 -4.29 -8.52 -8.65
N PRO A 18 -3.96 -9.60 -9.34
CA PRO A 18 -4.04 -10.93 -8.71
C PRO A 18 -3.07 -11.04 -7.53
N ASN A 19 -3.30 -12.01 -6.70
CA ASN A 19 -2.42 -12.33 -5.57
C ASN A 19 -2.36 -11.24 -4.52
N THR A 20 -3.47 -10.54 -4.32
CA THR A 20 -3.60 -9.50 -3.31
C THR A 20 -2.59 -8.37 -3.50
N MET A 21 -2.25 -8.09 -4.74
CA MET A 21 -1.37 -6.98 -5.09
C MET A 21 -2.21 -5.84 -5.65
N PHE A 22 -1.68 -4.63 -5.51
CA PHE A 22 -2.40 -3.45 -5.95
C PHE A 22 -1.41 -2.43 -6.50
N ASN A 23 -1.85 -1.69 -7.51
CA ASN A 23 -1.13 -0.50 -7.94
C ASN A 23 -1.71 0.67 -7.18
N VAL A 24 -0.85 1.42 -6.53
CA VAL A 24 -1.27 2.54 -5.68
C VAL A 24 -0.56 3.80 -6.11
N ASP A 25 -1.32 4.85 -6.32
CA ASP A 25 -0.78 6.16 -6.66
C ASP A 25 -0.53 6.90 -5.35
N ILE A 26 0.73 7.16 -5.06
CA ILE A 26 1.12 7.84 -3.82
C ILE A 26 1.35 9.33 -4.03
N GLY A 27 0.98 9.84 -5.20
CA GLY A 27 1.05 11.26 -5.47
C GLY A 27 1.88 11.55 -6.70
N ASN A 28 1.54 12.63 -7.39
CA ASN A 28 2.28 13.09 -8.57
C ASN A 28 2.44 12.02 -9.65
N GLY A 29 1.47 11.12 -9.73
CA GLY A 29 1.53 10.07 -10.74
C GLY A 29 2.52 8.97 -10.43
N HIS A 30 3.07 8.94 -9.22
CA HIS A 30 4.02 7.91 -8.84
C HIS A 30 3.25 6.67 -8.39
N ILE A 31 3.29 5.63 -9.20
CA ILE A 31 2.56 4.40 -8.94
C ILE A 31 3.52 3.36 -8.38
N ILE A 32 3.15 2.76 -7.26
CA ILE A 32 3.95 1.71 -6.67
C ILE A 32 3.15 0.42 -6.64
N LEU A 33 3.86 -0.68 -6.51
CA LEU A 33 3.24 -1.99 -6.36
C LEU A 33 3.14 -2.27 -4.87
N ALA A 34 1.93 -2.50 -4.39
CA ALA A 34 1.69 -2.71 -2.97
C ALA A 34 0.99 -4.03 -2.74
N HIS A 35 1.23 -4.62 -1.58
CA HIS A 35 0.52 -5.83 -1.18
C HIS A 35 -0.17 -5.57 0.15
N ILE A 36 -1.15 -6.41 0.46
CA ILE A 36 -1.90 -6.25 1.71
C ILE A 36 -1.10 -6.88 2.84
N SER A 37 -1.04 -6.17 3.98
CA SER A 37 -0.41 -6.74 5.16
C SER A 37 -1.21 -7.95 5.64
N GLY A 38 -0.55 -8.82 6.38
CA GLY A 38 -1.22 -9.99 6.90
C GLY A 38 -2.39 -9.63 7.80
N LYS A 39 -2.25 -8.55 8.54
CA LYS A 39 -3.30 -8.12 9.45
C LYS A 39 -4.57 -7.76 8.69
N LEU A 40 -4.44 -7.06 7.58
CA LEU A 40 -5.60 -6.69 6.79
C LEU A 40 -6.24 -7.91 6.14
N ARG A 41 -5.42 -8.86 5.71
CA ARG A 41 -5.96 -10.09 5.13
C ARG A 41 -6.79 -10.86 6.14
N MET A 42 -6.31 -10.92 7.36
CA MET A 42 -7.01 -11.67 8.39
C MET A 42 -8.34 -11.03 8.73
N ASN A 43 -8.46 -9.73 8.53
CA ASN A 43 -9.70 -9.02 8.81
C ASN A 43 -10.62 -8.97 7.61
N PHE A 44 -10.26 -9.64 6.54
CA PHE A 44 -11.08 -9.70 5.32
C PHE A 44 -11.43 -8.33 4.77
N ILE A 45 -10.53 -7.38 4.91
CA ILE A 45 -10.77 -6.05 4.40
C ILE A 45 -10.63 -6.09 2.89
N LYS A 46 -11.66 -5.65 2.20
CA LYS A 46 -11.67 -5.65 0.76
C LYS A 46 -11.24 -4.30 0.24
N ILE A 47 -10.23 -4.28 -0.61
CA ILE A 47 -9.69 -3.05 -1.16
C ILE A 47 -10.06 -2.98 -2.64
N LEU A 48 -10.62 -1.87 -3.04
CA LEU A 48 -11.09 -1.66 -4.40
C LEU A 48 -10.40 -0.45 -5.03
N PRO A 49 -10.34 -0.39 -6.36
CA PRO A 49 -9.81 0.81 -7.00
C PRO A 49 -10.58 2.04 -6.54
N GLY A 50 -9.85 3.10 -6.26
CA GLY A 50 -10.43 4.33 -5.74
C GLY A 50 -10.35 4.44 -4.23
N ASP A 51 -10.05 3.35 -3.53
CA ASP A 51 -9.94 3.40 -2.07
C ASP A 51 -8.65 4.09 -1.67
N LYS A 52 -8.72 4.81 -0.56
CA LYS A 52 -7.53 5.40 0.02
C LYS A 52 -6.93 4.44 1.02
N VAL A 53 -5.62 4.31 0.97
CA VAL A 53 -4.91 3.37 1.83
C VAL A 53 -3.65 4.02 2.36
N THR A 54 -3.18 3.51 3.49
CA THR A 54 -1.89 3.89 4.03
C THR A 54 -0.89 2.82 3.64
N VAL A 55 0.21 3.25 3.04
CA VAL A 55 1.23 2.35 2.54
C VAL A 55 2.52 2.61 3.28
N GLN A 56 3.17 1.54 3.72
CA GLN A 56 4.51 1.63 4.30
C GLN A 56 5.52 1.18 3.28
N MET A 57 6.57 1.97 3.10
CA MET A 57 7.59 1.70 2.13
C MET A 57 8.95 1.80 2.78
N SER A 58 9.90 1.02 2.25
CA SER A 58 11.29 1.18 2.65
C SER A 58 11.88 2.39 1.93
N PRO A 59 12.67 3.22 2.60
CA PRO A 59 13.34 4.31 1.90
C PRO A 59 14.36 3.79 0.89
N TYR A 60 14.69 2.51 0.98
CA TYR A 60 15.64 1.92 0.04
C TYR A 60 14.96 1.30 -1.16
N ASP A 61 13.64 1.24 -1.18
CA ASP A 61 12.90 0.68 -2.31
C ASP A 61 11.59 1.43 -2.43
N LEU A 62 11.60 2.46 -3.25
CA LEU A 62 10.42 3.31 -3.39
C LEU A 62 9.48 2.82 -4.50
N THR A 63 9.67 1.59 -4.96
CA THR A 63 8.79 1.04 -5.98
C THR A 63 7.78 0.04 -5.42
N ARG A 64 7.96 -0.36 -4.18
CA ARG A 64 7.08 -1.34 -3.54
C ARG A 64 6.68 -0.86 -2.17
N GLY A 65 5.51 -1.30 -1.75
CA GLY A 65 5.02 -0.96 -0.44
C GLY A 65 4.09 -2.01 0.11
N ARG A 66 3.66 -1.79 1.33
CA ARG A 66 2.71 -2.68 1.99
C ARG A 66 1.56 -1.85 2.51
N ILE A 67 0.35 -2.26 2.15
CA ILE A 67 -0.85 -1.58 2.63
C ILE A 67 -1.10 -2.05 4.05
N THR A 68 -1.08 -1.11 4.99
CA THR A 68 -1.25 -1.44 6.40
C THR A 68 -2.59 -0.96 6.94
N TRP A 69 -3.26 -0.10 6.20
CA TRP A 69 -4.53 0.46 6.67
C TRP A 69 -5.35 0.90 5.48
N ARG A 70 -6.63 0.69 5.54
CA ARG A 70 -7.53 1.18 4.52
C ARG A 70 -8.31 2.33 5.11
N SER A 71 -8.14 3.50 4.51
CA SER A 71 -8.83 4.69 4.95
C SER A 71 -10.08 4.83 4.12
N LYS A 72 -11.21 5.00 4.75
CA LYS A 72 -12.41 5.10 3.99
C LYS A 72 -12.69 6.49 3.55
#